data_4cfe55de526dd877ea5097b988e557a0
#
_entry.id   4cfe55de526dd877ea5097b988e557a0
#
_cell.length_a   1.000
_cell.length_b   1.000
_cell.length_c   1.000
_cell.angle_alpha   90.00
_cell.angle_beta   90.00
_cell.angle_gamma   90.00
#
_symmetry.space_group_name_H-M   'P 1'
#
loop_
_entity.id
_entity.type
_entity.pdbx_description
1 polymer ?
#
loop_
_entity_poly.entity_id
_entity_poly.type
_entity_poly.pdbx_seq_one_letter_code
_entity_poly.pdbx_strand_id
1 'polypeptide(L)'
;MSQHALRVLAGPTALAQIKQHGFNQADYNVMVGASGGPKWFCLYGLDQYLFGSFFSQRSTALHILGSSAGAWRFACFAQADPVAASKRFCQAYSHITYPKYADTALISEISARIIDDVFPSATEVQQVLDNPNIKLSLVVAKAQRISSARHRLLQAGALTLAAGANLVSRRHLRHFFERVLFHVAGKCR
;
A
#
# COMPACT_ATOMS: atom_id res chain seq x y z
N MET A 1 -20.76 27.61 6.37
CA MET A 1 -19.46 27.33 5.72
C MET A 1 -19.36 25.83 5.55
N SER A 2 -19.43 25.31 4.33
CA SER A 2 -19.27 23.88 4.09
C SER A 2 -17.81 23.50 4.38
N GLN A 3 -17.57 22.75 5.44
CA GLN A 3 -16.27 22.17 5.69
C GLN A 3 -16.05 21.08 4.64
N HIS A 4 -15.22 21.35 3.64
CA HIS A 4 -14.81 20.32 2.69
C HIS A 4 -14.00 19.27 3.44
N ALA A 5 -14.50 18.03 3.46
CA ALA A 5 -13.85 16.90 4.13
C ALA A 5 -12.48 16.53 3.48
N LEU A 6 -12.23 17.00 2.25
CA LEU A 6 -11.01 16.71 1.50
C LEU A 6 -10.33 18.01 1.07
N ARG A 7 -9.04 18.13 1.36
CA ARG A 7 -8.19 19.21 0.85
C ARG A 7 -7.29 18.66 -0.25
N VAL A 8 -7.45 19.17 -1.47
CA VAL A 8 -6.60 18.83 -2.61
C VAL A 8 -5.52 19.89 -2.77
N LEU A 9 -4.27 19.47 -2.87
CA LEU A 9 -3.11 20.31 -3.11
C LEU A 9 -2.52 19.93 -4.46
N ALA A 10 -2.25 20.93 -5.30
CA ALA A 10 -1.65 20.74 -6.62
C ALA A 10 -0.49 21.70 -6.82
N GLY A 11 0.57 21.23 -7.49
CA GLY A 11 1.65 22.09 -7.97
C GLY A 11 1.15 23.03 -9.07
N PRO A 12 1.91 24.09 -9.42
CA PRO A 12 1.44 25.12 -10.36
C PRO A 12 0.92 24.58 -11.69
N THR A 13 1.64 23.64 -12.31
CA THR A 13 1.25 23.03 -13.60
C THR A 13 -0.03 22.21 -13.47
N ALA A 14 -0.10 21.32 -12.49
CA ALA A 14 -1.29 20.50 -12.24
C ALA A 14 -2.49 21.37 -11.87
N LEU A 15 -2.29 22.43 -11.09
CA LEU A 15 -3.35 23.36 -10.72
C LEU A 15 -3.92 24.08 -11.95
N ALA A 16 -3.06 24.50 -12.90
CA ALA A 16 -3.50 25.12 -14.15
C ALA A 16 -4.36 24.16 -14.98
N GLN A 17 -3.93 22.91 -15.15
CA GLN A 17 -4.70 21.88 -15.84
C GLN A 17 -6.05 21.60 -15.15
N ILE A 18 -6.06 21.42 -13.83
CA ILE A 18 -7.30 21.18 -13.07
C ILE A 18 -8.26 22.35 -13.19
N LYS A 19 -7.78 23.61 -13.20
CA LYS A 19 -8.63 24.79 -13.38
C LYS A 19 -9.22 24.88 -14.80
N GLN A 20 -8.50 24.38 -15.79
CA GLN A 20 -8.92 24.45 -17.19
C GLN A 20 -9.86 23.31 -17.58
N HIS A 21 -9.61 22.10 -17.13
CA HIS A 21 -10.28 20.87 -17.60
C HIS A 21 -10.95 20.06 -16.48
N GLY A 22 -10.84 20.47 -15.22
CA GLY A 22 -11.26 19.69 -14.08
C GLY A 22 -10.32 18.51 -13.77
N PHE A 23 -10.79 17.57 -12.96
CA PHE A 23 -10.07 16.34 -12.70
C PHE A 23 -10.35 15.32 -13.81
N ASN A 24 -9.30 14.94 -14.54
CA ASN A 24 -9.39 13.92 -15.59
C ASN A 24 -8.47 12.74 -15.22
N GLN A 25 -9.00 11.51 -15.25
CA GLN A 25 -8.20 10.31 -14.95
C GLN A 25 -6.99 10.12 -15.88
N ALA A 26 -7.05 10.63 -17.12
CA ALA A 26 -5.97 10.52 -18.08
C ALA A 26 -4.73 11.37 -17.71
N ASP A 27 -4.90 12.39 -16.86
CA ASP A 27 -3.79 13.24 -16.40
C ASP A 27 -2.89 12.55 -15.36
N TYR A 28 -3.31 11.41 -14.84
CA TYR A 28 -2.59 10.68 -13.81
C TYR A 28 -1.91 9.43 -14.40
N ASN A 29 -0.58 9.43 -14.45
CA ASN A 29 0.21 8.29 -14.91
C ASN A 29 0.79 7.48 -13.75
N VAL A 30 0.92 8.10 -12.59
CA VAL A 30 1.48 7.46 -11.38
C VAL A 30 0.62 7.81 -10.17
N MET A 31 0.35 6.82 -9.34
CA MET A 31 -0.27 7.03 -8.03
C MET A 31 0.62 6.43 -6.95
N VAL A 32 0.81 7.15 -5.85
CA VAL A 32 1.64 6.69 -4.73
C VAL A 32 0.80 6.55 -3.47
N GLY A 33 0.83 5.37 -2.86
CA GLY A 33 0.16 5.05 -1.61
C GLY A 33 1.14 4.97 -0.45
N ALA A 34 1.03 5.92 0.48
CA ALA A 34 1.91 5.99 1.64
C ALA A 34 1.54 4.96 2.71
N SER A 35 2.54 4.63 3.54
CA SER A 35 2.34 3.91 4.80
C SER A 35 1.50 4.75 5.77
N GLY A 36 0.63 4.10 6.53
CA GLY A 36 -0.24 4.82 7.46
C GLY A 36 -0.85 3.94 8.55
N GLY A 37 -0.65 2.64 8.50
CA GLY A 37 -1.30 1.70 9.42
C GLY A 37 -2.82 1.92 9.44
N PRO A 38 -3.48 1.86 10.61
CA PRO A 38 -4.94 2.01 10.71
C PRO A 38 -5.48 3.36 10.22
N LYS A 39 -4.63 4.38 10.10
CA LYS A 39 -5.06 5.70 9.59
C LYS A 39 -5.60 5.65 8.16
N TRP A 40 -5.31 4.59 7.41
CA TRP A 40 -5.82 4.43 6.05
C TRP A 40 -7.36 4.35 5.99
N PHE A 41 -8.04 3.99 7.07
CA PHE A 41 -9.51 3.97 7.12
C PHE A 41 -10.14 5.30 6.75
N CYS A 42 -9.48 6.43 7.02
CA CYS A 42 -9.99 7.75 6.59
C CYS A 42 -10.02 7.91 5.06
N LEU A 43 -9.28 7.06 4.33
CA LEU A 43 -9.23 7.06 2.87
C LEU A 43 -10.19 6.03 2.25
N TYR A 44 -10.84 5.18 3.05
CA TYR A 44 -11.67 4.08 2.54
C TYR A 44 -12.78 4.57 1.60
N GLY A 45 -13.52 5.60 1.99
CA GLY A 45 -14.56 6.19 1.13
C GLY A 45 -14.00 6.81 -0.16
N LEU A 46 -12.81 7.42 -0.07
CA LEU A 46 -12.12 7.94 -1.25
C LEU A 46 -11.67 6.80 -2.18
N ASP A 47 -11.18 5.69 -1.64
CA ASP A 47 -10.80 4.51 -2.42
C ASP A 47 -11.98 3.90 -3.14
N GLN A 48 -13.15 3.80 -2.49
CA GLN A 48 -14.39 3.31 -3.13
C GLN A 48 -14.73 4.16 -4.37
N TYR A 49 -14.59 5.48 -4.27
CA TYR A 49 -14.82 6.39 -5.39
C TYR A 49 -13.72 6.29 -6.46
N LEU A 50 -12.46 6.36 -6.07
CA LEU A 50 -11.33 6.34 -7.02
C LEU A 50 -11.28 5.03 -7.80
N PHE A 51 -11.45 3.89 -7.11
CA PHE A 51 -11.29 2.56 -7.71
C PHE A 51 -12.55 2.14 -8.46
N GLY A 52 -13.74 2.42 -7.90
CA GLY A 52 -15.01 1.99 -8.48
C GLY A 52 -15.59 2.94 -9.52
N SER A 53 -15.14 4.20 -9.57
CA SER A 53 -15.71 5.21 -10.45
C SER A 53 -14.65 5.98 -11.22
N PHE A 54 -13.81 6.75 -10.54
CA PHE A 54 -12.91 7.70 -11.20
C PHE A 54 -11.93 7.03 -12.18
N PHE A 55 -11.34 5.89 -11.81
CA PHE A 55 -10.40 5.13 -12.64
C PHE A 55 -11.01 3.91 -13.34
N SER A 56 -12.32 3.65 -13.19
CA SER A 56 -12.95 2.40 -13.67
C SER A 56 -12.94 2.25 -15.20
N GLN A 57 -13.00 3.36 -15.93
CA GLN A 57 -13.01 3.37 -17.40
C GLN A 57 -11.63 3.64 -18.01
N ARG A 58 -10.55 3.37 -17.25
CA ARG A 58 -9.22 3.69 -17.72
C ARG A 58 -8.74 2.71 -18.79
N SER A 59 -8.29 3.24 -19.92
CA SER A 59 -7.72 2.49 -21.04
C SER A 59 -6.19 2.56 -21.14
N THR A 60 -5.57 3.49 -20.40
CA THR A 60 -4.10 3.68 -20.39
C THR A 60 -3.50 3.17 -19.08
N ALA A 61 -2.23 2.80 -19.11
CA ALA A 61 -1.55 2.30 -17.92
C ALA A 61 -1.49 3.34 -16.79
N LEU A 62 -1.79 2.90 -15.57
CA LEU A 62 -1.57 3.64 -14.33
C LEU A 62 -0.56 2.86 -13.48
N HIS A 63 0.60 3.46 -13.27
CA HIS A 63 1.62 2.88 -12.39
C HIS A 63 1.30 3.23 -10.94
N ILE A 64 1.11 2.21 -10.11
CA ILE A 64 0.79 2.41 -8.70
C ILE A 64 1.90 1.87 -7.83
N LEU A 65 2.39 2.70 -6.91
CA LEU A 65 3.48 2.37 -6.00
C LEU A 65 3.00 2.46 -4.56
N GLY A 66 2.93 1.33 -3.89
CA GLY A 66 2.43 1.23 -2.52
C GLY A 66 3.48 0.77 -1.52
N SER A 67 3.36 1.25 -0.28
CA SER A 67 4.12 0.77 0.87
C SER A 67 3.20 0.57 2.07
N SER A 68 3.35 -0.57 2.79
CA SER A 68 2.51 -0.90 3.95
C SER A 68 1.01 -0.80 3.62
N ALA A 69 0.21 -0.03 4.37
CA ALA A 69 -1.22 0.17 4.10
C ALA A 69 -1.50 0.62 2.65
N GLY A 70 -0.63 1.45 2.06
CA GLY A 70 -0.72 1.84 0.66
C GLY A 70 -0.55 0.68 -0.31
N ALA A 71 0.32 -0.29 0.03
CA ALA A 71 0.50 -1.51 -0.75
C ALA A 71 -0.77 -2.38 -0.76
N TRP A 72 -1.39 -2.56 0.40
CA TRP A 72 -2.65 -3.30 0.55
C TRP A 72 -3.80 -2.68 -0.25
N ARG A 73 -3.99 -1.36 -0.13
CA ARG A 73 -5.01 -0.62 -0.87
C ARG A 73 -4.83 -0.79 -2.38
N PHE A 74 -3.60 -0.71 -2.87
CA PHE A 74 -3.30 -0.83 -4.29
C PHE A 74 -3.37 -2.27 -4.80
N ALA A 75 -3.08 -3.26 -3.96
CA ALA A 75 -3.33 -4.65 -4.28
C ALA A 75 -4.83 -4.94 -4.46
N CYS A 76 -5.69 -4.28 -3.69
CA CYS A 76 -7.13 -4.32 -3.91
C CYS A 76 -7.52 -3.63 -5.23
N PHE A 77 -6.94 -2.45 -5.52
CA PHE A 77 -7.24 -1.70 -6.74
C PHE A 77 -6.86 -2.45 -8.02
N ALA A 78 -5.84 -3.29 -7.97
CA ALA A 78 -5.41 -4.06 -9.14
C ALA A 78 -6.24 -5.32 -9.42
N GLN A 79 -7.21 -5.70 -8.57
CA GLN A 79 -8.14 -6.81 -8.80
C GLN A 79 -9.25 -6.41 -9.80
N ALA A 80 -9.98 -7.40 -10.32
CA ALA A 80 -11.07 -7.19 -11.28
C ALA A 80 -12.26 -6.42 -10.66
N ASP A 81 -12.56 -6.68 -9.38
CA ASP A 81 -13.53 -5.90 -8.59
C ASP A 81 -12.80 -5.21 -7.43
N PRO A 82 -12.24 -4.01 -7.67
CA PRO A 82 -11.46 -3.30 -6.68
C PRO A 82 -12.31 -2.79 -5.50
N VAL A 83 -13.60 -2.54 -5.72
CA VAL A 83 -14.53 -2.08 -4.68
C VAL A 83 -14.78 -3.20 -3.68
N ALA A 84 -15.12 -4.41 -4.17
CA ALA A 84 -15.30 -5.57 -3.32
C ALA A 84 -13.99 -5.98 -2.61
N ALA A 85 -12.85 -5.93 -3.30
CA ALA A 85 -11.55 -6.21 -2.70
C ALA A 85 -11.20 -5.23 -1.58
N SER A 86 -11.41 -3.92 -1.80
CA SER A 86 -11.20 -2.90 -0.78
C SER A 86 -12.13 -3.07 0.42
N LYS A 87 -13.38 -3.51 0.19
CA LYS A 87 -14.33 -3.84 1.27
C LYS A 87 -13.84 -5.03 2.09
N ARG A 88 -13.38 -6.13 1.45
CA ARG A 88 -12.80 -7.28 2.15
C ARG A 88 -11.60 -6.86 3.00
N PHE A 89 -10.69 -6.07 2.44
CA PHE A 89 -9.55 -5.54 3.20
C PHE A 89 -9.99 -4.69 4.40
N CYS A 90 -10.97 -3.81 4.22
CA CYS A 90 -11.50 -2.99 5.31
C CYS A 90 -12.08 -3.86 6.43
N GLN A 91 -12.86 -4.86 6.11
CA GLN A 91 -13.44 -5.79 7.06
C GLN A 91 -12.36 -6.60 7.79
N ALA A 92 -11.46 -7.24 7.05
CA ALA A 92 -10.37 -8.03 7.62
C ALA A 92 -9.52 -7.20 8.57
N TYR A 93 -9.12 -6.00 8.14
CA TYR A 93 -8.26 -5.11 8.94
C TYR A 93 -8.97 -4.55 10.17
N SER A 94 -10.27 -4.25 10.10
CA SER A 94 -11.04 -3.70 11.23
C SER A 94 -11.26 -4.70 12.37
N HIS A 95 -11.23 -5.99 12.07
CA HIS A 95 -11.39 -7.05 13.06
C HIS A 95 -10.07 -7.52 13.69
N ILE A 96 -8.93 -6.92 13.31
CA ILE A 96 -7.64 -7.29 13.89
C ILE A 96 -7.63 -6.91 15.37
N THR A 97 -7.41 -7.90 16.20
CA THR A 97 -7.15 -7.71 17.63
C THR A 97 -5.81 -8.35 17.98
N TYR A 98 -4.90 -7.57 18.52
CA TYR A 98 -3.62 -8.07 19.02
C TYR A 98 -3.71 -8.31 20.52
N PRO A 99 -3.43 -9.50 21.02
CA PRO A 99 -3.25 -9.73 22.45
C PRO A 99 -2.12 -8.83 22.99
N LYS A 100 -2.22 -8.45 24.26
CA LYS A 100 -1.22 -7.59 24.94
C LYS A 100 0.24 -8.04 24.77
N TYR A 101 0.44 -9.34 24.59
CA TYR A 101 1.77 -9.96 24.48
C TYR A 101 1.96 -10.70 23.15
N ALA A 102 1.34 -10.18 22.06
CA ALA A 102 1.54 -10.74 20.73
C ALA A 102 3.04 -10.80 20.39
N ASP A 103 3.50 -11.95 19.94
CA ASP A 103 4.85 -12.11 19.40
C ASP A 103 4.86 -11.92 17.88
N THR A 104 6.05 -11.95 17.29
CA THR A 104 6.22 -11.75 15.85
C THR A 104 5.60 -12.87 15.02
N ALA A 105 5.48 -14.09 15.55
CA ALA A 105 4.87 -15.21 14.86
C ALA A 105 3.36 -15.01 14.73
N LEU A 106 2.71 -14.62 15.82
CA LEU A 106 1.27 -14.30 15.83
C LEU A 106 0.94 -13.11 14.94
N ILE A 107 1.77 -12.05 14.96
CA ILE A 107 1.59 -10.90 14.06
C ILE A 107 1.69 -11.33 12.60
N SER A 108 2.63 -12.24 12.27
CA SER A 108 2.79 -12.77 10.91
C SER A 108 1.59 -13.62 10.50
N GLU A 109 1.08 -14.45 11.40
CA GLU A 109 -0.12 -15.27 11.16
C GLU A 109 -1.35 -14.41 10.91
N ILE A 110 -1.59 -13.40 11.75
CA ILE A 110 -2.70 -12.45 11.55
C ILE A 110 -2.56 -11.75 10.19
N SER A 111 -1.34 -11.33 9.83
CA SER A 111 -1.10 -10.70 8.53
C SER A 111 -1.35 -11.65 7.36
N ALA A 112 -1.01 -12.94 7.49
CA ALA A 112 -1.30 -13.96 6.49
C ALA A 112 -2.82 -14.15 6.29
N ARG A 113 -3.59 -14.18 7.37
CA ARG A 113 -5.07 -14.25 7.28
C ARG A 113 -5.67 -13.07 6.51
N ILE A 114 -5.12 -11.85 6.67
CA ILE A 114 -5.56 -10.70 5.86
C ILE A 114 -5.29 -10.94 4.37
N ILE A 115 -4.16 -11.60 4.02
CA ILE A 115 -3.86 -11.97 2.63
C ILE A 115 -4.95 -12.89 2.10
N ASP A 116 -5.32 -13.93 2.86
CA ASP A 116 -6.35 -14.89 2.48
C ASP A 116 -7.73 -14.22 2.30
N ASP A 117 -8.07 -13.26 3.18
CA ASP A 117 -9.32 -12.50 3.07
C ASP A 117 -9.35 -11.57 1.84
N VAL A 118 -8.21 -10.94 1.52
CA VAL A 118 -8.10 -10.02 0.36
C VAL A 118 -7.99 -10.79 -0.95
N PHE A 119 -7.32 -11.95 -0.94
CA PHE A 119 -7.09 -12.83 -2.07
C PHE A 119 -7.65 -14.23 -1.76
N PRO A 120 -8.98 -14.41 -1.77
CA PRO A 120 -9.61 -15.66 -1.35
C PRO A 120 -9.28 -16.86 -2.25
N SER A 121 -8.73 -16.61 -3.44
CA SER A 121 -8.24 -17.67 -4.33
C SER A 121 -7.06 -17.22 -5.20
N ALA A 122 -6.45 -18.16 -5.90
CA ALA A 122 -5.41 -17.86 -6.88
C ALA A 122 -5.91 -16.98 -8.04
N THR A 123 -7.21 -16.94 -8.27
CA THR A 123 -7.83 -16.12 -9.32
C THR A 123 -7.62 -14.64 -9.06
N GLU A 124 -7.80 -14.16 -7.83
CA GLU A 124 -7.60 -12.74 -7.47
C GLU A 124 -6.13 -12.34 -7.61
N VAL A 125 -5.22 -13.25 -7.26
CA VAL A 125 -3.77 -13.03 -7.49
C VAL A 125 -3.49 -12.91 -8.99
N GLN A 126 -4.04 -13.81 -9.81
CA GLN A 126 -3.84 -13.79 -11.25
C GLN A 126 -4.43 -12.53 -11.90
N GLN A 127 -5.58 -12.04 -11.41
CA GLN A 127 -6.16 -10.78 -11.86
C GLN A 127 -5.21 -9.60 -11.66
N VAL A 128 -4.50 -9.54 -10.53
CA VAL A 128 -3.49 -8.49 -10.27
C VAL A 128 -2.30 -8.64 -11.23
N LEU A 129 -1.84 -9.87 -11.46
CA LEU A 129 -0.69 -10.15 -12.33
C LEU A 129 -0.98 -9.83 -13.80
N ASP A 130 -2.19 -10.10 -14.26
CA ASP A 130 -2.60 -9.94 -15.66
C ASP A 130 -3.31 -8.60 -15.92
N ASN A 131 -3.44 -7.71 -14.91
CA ASN A 131 -4.16 -6.45 -15.08
C ASN A 131 -3.51 -5.60 -16.19
N PRO A 132 -4.24 -5.29 -17.28
CA PRO A 132 -3.65 -4.58 -18.42
C PRO A 132 -3.33 -3.12 -18.12
N ASN A 133 -4.13 -2.49 -17.25
CA ASN A 133 -4.10 -1.05 -17.02
C ASN A 133 -3.48 -0.66 -15.68
N ILE A 134 -3.56 -1.48 -14.65
CA ILE A 134 -3.01 -1.17 -13.33
C ILE A 134 -1.68 -1.91 -13.13
N LYS A 135 -0.59 -1.16 -13.05
CA LYS A 135 0.78 -1.69 -12.90
C LYS A 135 1.24 -1.52 -11.46
N LEU A 136 1.08 -2.58 -10.67
CA LEU A 136 1.37 -2.57 -9.24
C LEU A 136 2.87 -2.69 -8.95
N SER A 137 3.36 -1.82 -8.09
CA SER A 137 4.69 -1.90 -7.49
C SER A 137 4.58 -1.80 -5.97
N LEU A 138 5.30 -2.67 -5.26
CA LEU A 138 5.29 -2.74 -3.81
C LEU A 138 6.69 -2.48 -3.26
N VAL A 139 6.78 -1.53 -2.33
CA VAL A 139 8.02 -1.27 -1.59
C VAL A 139 7.98 -2.03 -0.28
N VAL A 140 8.92 -2.94 -0.10
CA VAL A 140 9.07 -3.79 1.07
C VAL A 140 10.41 -3.55 1.74
N ALA A 141 10.43 -3.51 3.06
CA ALA A 141 11.65 -3.49 3.86
C ALA A 141 11.99 -4.92 4.29
N LYS A 142 13.10 -5.45 3.78
CA LYS A 142 13.63 -6.75 4.17
C LYS A 142 14.62 -6.58 5.32
N ALA A 143 14.30 -7.15 6.48
CA ALA A 143 15.21 -7.17 7.61
C ALA A 143 16.45 -8.02 7.31
N GLN A 144 17.63 -7.52 7.68
CA GLN A 144 18.90 -8.18 7.45
C GLN A 144 19.59 -8.53 8.78
N ARG A 145 20.39 -9.62 8.75
CA ARG A 145 21.28 -10.00 9.88
C ARG A 145 20.53 -10.05 11.21
N ILE A 146 21.02 -9.29 12.21
CA ILE A 146 20.47 -9.26 13.58
C ILE A 146 19.03 -8.72 13.60
N SER A 147 18.66 -7.84 12.66
CA SER A 147 17.28 -7.31 12.55
C SER A 147 16.25 -8.37 12.15
N SER A 148 16.69 -9.51 11.60
CA SER A 148 15.85 -10.67 11.27
C SER A 148 15.80 -11.72 12.38
N ALA A 149 16.43 -11.48 13.54
CA ALA A 149 16.49 -12.42 14.64
C ALA A 149 15.08 -12.71 15.20
N ARG A 150 14.77 -13.99 15.43
CA ARG A 150 13.50 -14.43 16.03
C ARG A 150 13.46 -14.19 17.55
N HIS A 151 14.62 -14.09 18.20
CA HIS A 151 14.70 -13.86 19.63
C HIS A 151 14.40 -12.41 19.98
N ARG A 152 13.37 -12.17 20.82
CA ARG A 152 12.82 -10.83 21.12
C ARG A 152 13.87 -9.81 21.61
N LEU A 153 14.79 -10.22 22.49
CA LEU A 153 15.83 -9.31 23.02
C LEU A 153 16.85 -8.92 21.95
N LEU A 154 17.26 -9.86 21.08
CA LEU A 154 18.16 -9.58 19.97
C LEU A 154 17.52 -8.66 18.94
N GLN A 155 16.26 -8.91 18.62
CA GLN A 155 15.48 -8.06 17.72
C GLN A 155 15.29 -6.65 18.28
N ALA A 156 14.91 -6.53 19.57
CA ALA A 156 14.75 -5.24 20.24
C ALA A 156 16.10 -4.45 20.26
N GLY A 157 17.21 -5.12 20.58
CA GLY A 157 18.54 -4.52 20.54
C GLY A 157 18.92 -4.04 19.13
N ALA A 158 18.66 -4.86 18.10
CA ALA A 158 18.93 -4.49 16.72
C ALA A 158 18.07 -3.29 16.25
N LEU A 159 16.80 -3.24 16.63
CA LEU A 159 15.92 -2.10 16.31
C LEU A 159 16.35 -0.83 17.03
N THR A 160 16.80 -0.92 18.29
CA THR A 160 17.33 0.22 19.04
C THR A 160 18.62 0.75 18.39
N LEU A 161 19.53 -0.14 17.98
CA LEU A 161 20.75 0.25 17.24
C LEU A 161 20.39 0.88 15.89
N ALA A 162 19.44 0.32 15.16
CA ALA A 162 18.98 0.89 13.90
C ALA A 162 18.36 2.30 14.09
N ALA A 163 17.57 2.50 15.16
CA ALA A 163 17.02 3.81 15.51
C ALA A 163 18.13 4.81 15.85
N GLY A 164 19.11 4.43 16.68
CA GLY A 164 20.28 5.25 16.98
C GLY A 164 21.10 5.60 15.74
N ALA A 165 21.37 4.62 14.88
CA ALA A 165 22.07 4.85 13.61
C ALA A 165 21.30 5.79 12.68
N ASN A 166 19.96 5.71 12.66
CA ASN A 166 19.10 6.59 11.87
C ASN A 166 19.12 8.05 12.36
N LEU A 167 19.31 8.28 13.66
CA LEU A 167 19.46 9.64 14.22
C LEU A 167 20.73 10.32 13.68
N VAL A 168 21.79 9.55 13.46
CA VAL A 168 23.03 10.06 12.88
C VAL A 168 22.89 10.25 11.36
N SER A 169 22.42 9.24 10.65
CA SER A 169 22.15 9.32 9.20
C SER A 169 21.21 8.21 8.75
N ARG A 170 20.20 8.56 7.94
CA ARG A 170 19.31 7.59 7.27
C ARG A 170 20.07 6.57 6.41
N ARG A 171 21.26 6.91 5.91
CA ARG A 171 22.10 6.00 5.11
C ARG A 171 22.52 4.75 5.89
N HIS A 172 22.60 4.83 7.21
CA HIS A 172 23.00 3.71 8.06
C HIS A 172 21.91 2.63 8.16
N LEU A 173 20.64 2.96 7.87
CA LEU A 173 19.56 1.97 7.86
C LEU A 173 19.81 0.83 6.88
N ARG A 174 20.59 1.03 5.82
CA ARG A 174 20.98 -0.01 4.86
C ARG A 174 21.71 -1.21 5.48
N HIS A 175 22.29 -1.06 6.65
CA HIS A 175 22.97 -2.14 7.37
C HIS A 175 22.00 -3.04 8.13
N PHE A 176 20.77 -2.58 8.33
CA PHE A 176 19.72 -3.27 9.06
C PHE A 176 18.57 -3.71 8.16
N PHE A 177 18.29 -2.93 7.11
CA PHE A 177 17.16 -3.14 6.21
C PHE A 177 17.58 -2.92 4.76
N GLU A 178 17.11 -3.81 3.90
CA GLU A 178 17.20 -3.69 2.45
C GLU A 178 15.83 -3.25 1.91
N ARG A 179 15.83 -2.27 1.00
CA ARG A 179 14.63 -1.91 0.27
C ARG A 179 14.49 -2.82 -0.93
N VAL A 180 13.40 -3.56 -0.99
CA VAL A 180 13.06 -4.43 -2.12
C VAL A 180 11.84 -3.85 -2.83
N LEU A 181 11.92 -3.75 -4.15
CA LEU A 181 10.82 -3.35 -5.01
C LEU A 181 10.32 -4.59 -5.75
N PHE A 182 9.07 -4.97 -5.47
CA PHE A 182 8.34 -5.94 -6.27
C PHE A 182 7.53 -5.19 -7.31
N HIS A 183 7.62 -5.60 -8.56
CA HIS A 183 6.87 -5.03 -9.66
C HIS A 183 6.15 -6.11 -10.44
N VAL A 184 4.86 -5.90 -10.67
CA VAL A 184 4.08 -6.76 -11.57
C VAL A 184 4.39 -6.32 -12.99
N ALA A 185 5.27 -7.06 -13.66
CA ALA A 185 5.49 -6.95 -15.09
C ALA A 185 4.27 -7.57 -15.79
N GLY A 186 3.40 -6.74 -16.38
CA GLY A 186 2.38 -7.26 -17.27
C GLY A 186 3.04 -8.04 -18.41
N LYS A 187 2.40 -9.13 -18.87
CA LYS A 187 2.85 -9.82 -20.08
C LYS A 187 2.95 -8.77 -21.19
N CYS A 188 4.16 -8.50 -21.69
CA CYS A 188 4.33 -7.80 -22.96
C CYS A 188 3.62 -8.63 -24.02
N ARG A 189 2.58 -8.06 -24.63
CA ARG A 189 1.98 -8.59 -25.84
C ARG A 189 2.81 -8.16 -27.04
#